data_5d87b27df9b17e3f53f0abbf7fff5835
#
_entry.id   5d87b27df9b17e3f53f0abbf7fff5835
#
_cell.length_a   1.000
_cell.length_b   1.000
_cell.length_c   1.000
_cell.angle_alpha   90.00
_cell.angle_beta   90.00
_cell.angle_gamma   90.00
#
_symmetry.space_group_name_H-M   'P 1'
#
loop_
_entity.id
_entity.type
_entity.pdbx_description
1 polymer ?
#
loop_
_entity_poly.entity_id
_entity_poly.type
_entity_poly.pdbx_seq_one_letter_code
_entity_poly.pdbx_strand_id
1 'polypeptide(L)'
;MPLSDNYYGWAKISYESLGFVFATGAMHDGKRLENIQLRIGAPREEDIKGLGPSDLKQLHRGLGAYLSTKDQIQLVVKSIETEDISNQYGVPFHIFYGISDNTHRFWSIQNAKDTIDYTPEDDSQVHFASQISEILASIKEE
;
A
#
# COMPACT_ATOMS: atom_id res chain seq x y z
N MET A 1 -0.66 -4.92 19.87
CA MET A 1 0.24 -5.96 19.32
C MET A 1 -0.35 -6.45 18.01
N PRO A 2 0.39 -6.45 16.90
CA PRO A 2 -0.13 -7.00 15.64
C PRO A 2 -0.37 -8.50 15.82
N LEU A 3 -1.56 -8.96 15.41
CA LEU A 3 -1.94 -10.37 15.47
C LEU A 3 -2.09 -10.89 14.05
N SER A 4 -1.62 -12.10 13.81
CA SER A 4 -1.82 -12.82 12.56
C SER A 4 -2.45 -14.18 12.83
N ASP A 5 -3.39 -14.55 11.97
CA ASP A 5 -4.08 -15.83 11.98
C ASP A 5 -3.44 -16.88 11.04
N ASN A 6 -2.37 -16.48 10.35
CA ASN A 6 -1.69 -17.36 9.40
C ASN A 6 -0.18 -17.09 9.33
N TYR A 7 0.57 -18.07 8.80
CA TYR A 7 2.03 -17.99 8.70
C TYR A 7 2.54 -16.86 7.80
N TYR A 8 1.80 -16.52 6.73
CA TYR A 8 2.19 -15.42 5.84
C TYR A 8 2.16 -14.08 6.60
N GLY A 9 1.05 -13.77 7.26
CA GLY A 9 0.94 -12.55 8.04
C GLY A 9 1.96 -12.50 9.18
N TRP A 10 2.18 -13.63 9.88
CA TRP A 10 3.20 -13.72 10.91
C TRP A 10 4.60 -13.42 10.38
N ALA A 11 4.97 -13.99 9.23
CA ALA A 11 6.27 -13.72 8.60
C ALA A 11 6.43 -12.24 8.24
N LYS A 12 5.39 -11.62 7.65
CA LYS A 12 5.43 -10.18 7.30
C LYS A 12 5.62 -9.28 8.51
N ILE A 13 4.89 -9.54 9.60
CA ILE A 13 5.04 -8.80 10.87
C ILE A 13 6.47 -8.97 11.44
N SER A 14 7.01 -10.19 11.36
CA SER A 14 8.37 -10.47 11.83
C SER A 14 9.43 -9.73 11.01
N TYR A 15 9.27 -9.64 9.68
CA TYR A 15 10.18 -8.87 8.81
C TYR A 15 10.12 -7.36 9.10
N GLU A 16 8.94 -6.79 9.33
CA GLU A 16 8.83 -5.38 9.72
C GLU A 16 9.55 -5.12 11.04
N SER A 17 9.35 -5.98 12.04
CA SER A 17 10.03 -5.86 13.34
C SER A 17 11.55 -6.00 13.22
N LEU A 18 12.02 -6.94 12.40
CA LEU A 18 13.44 -7.15 12.15
C LEU A 18 14.05 -5.95 11.41
N GLY A 19 13.37 -5.42 10.40
CA GLY A 19 13.78 -4.21 9.69
C GLY A 19 13.98 -3.01 10.61
N PHE A 20 13.09 -2.83 11.59
CA PHE A 20 13.23 -1.78 12.60
C PHE A 20 14.49 -1.99 13.47
N VAL A 21 14.76 -3.23 13.91
CA VAL A 21 15.96 -3.54 14.71
C VAL A 21 17.23 -3.20 13.94
N PHE A 22 17.32 -3.54 12.65
CA PHE A 22 18.48 -3.17 11.82
C PHE A 22 18.59 -1.66 11.62
N ALA A 23 17.47 -0.96 11.46
CA ALA A 23 17.46 0.49 11.29
C ALA A 23 17.89 1.25 12.56
N THR A 24 17.69 0.69 13.75
CA THR A 24 18.19 1.30 14.99
C THR A 24 19.71 1.18 15.17
N GLY A 25 20.35 0.24 14.48
CA GLY A 25 21.78 -0.06 14.64
C GLY A 25 22.13 -0.80 15.93
N ALA A 26 21.17 -1.17 16.75
CA ALA A 26 21.41 -1.78 18.07
C ALA A 26 22.17 -3.14 17.98
N MET A 27 22.04 -3.86 16.88
CA MET A 27 22.66 -5.17 16.64
C MET A 27 24.01 -5.08 15.89
N HIS A 28 24.44 -3.90 15.44
CA HIS A 28 25.57 -3.75 14.51
C HIS A 28 26.52 -2.61 14.87
N ASP A 29 26.90 -2.48 16.13
CA ASP A 29 27.86 -1.46 16.59
C ASP A 29 27.49 -0.03 16.17
N GLY A 30 26.20 0.30 16.17
CA GLY A 30 25.67 1.59 15.76
C GLY A 30 25.52 1.79 14.24
N LYS A 31 25.91 0.80 13.41
CA LYS A 31 25.66 0.85 11.96
C LYS A 31 24.17 0.64 11.67
N ARG A 32 23.55 1.63 11.10
CA ARG A 32 22.12 1.62 10.73
C ARG A 32 21.94 1.16 9.31
N LEU A 33 20.90 0.36 9.07
CA LEU A 33 20.45 0.00 7.74
C LEU A 33 19.17 0.77 7.43
N GLU A 34 19.18 1.58 6.40
CA GLU A 34 17.96 2.20 5.87
C GLU A 34 16.98 1.11 5.43
N ASN A 35 15.74 1.23 5.89
CA ASN A 35 14.76 0.19 5.66
C ASN A 35 13.35 0.78 5.42
N ILE A 36 12.82 0.50 4.24
CA ILE A 36 11.44 0.82 3.87
C ILE A 36 10.67 -0.48 3.64
N GLN A 37 9.57 -0.64 4.36
CA GLN A 37 8.63 -1.74 4.20
C GLN A 37 7.42 -1.26 3.37
N LEU A 38 7.17 -1.90 2.23
CA LEU A 38 6.04 -1.57 1.37
C LEU A 38 4.90 -2.57 1.59
N ARG A 39 3.76 -2.09 2.09
CA ARG A 39 2.51 -2.85 2.18
C ARG A 39 1.71 -2.63 0.90
N ILE A 40 1.93 -3.50 -0.06
CA ILE A 40 1.30 -3.41 -1.39
C ILE A 40 -0.18 -3.75 -1.29
N GLY A 41 -1.02 -2.91 -1.90
CA GLY A 41 -2.47 -3.07 -1.98
C GLY A 41 -2.90 -4.10 -3.03
N ALA A 42 -3.78 -3.73 -3.95
CA ALA A 42 -4.32 -4.58 -5.01
C ALA A 42 -3.73 -4.17 -6.39
N PRO A 43 -2.56 -4.71 -6.79
CA PRO A 43 -1.89 -4.32 -8.03
C PRO A 43 -2.38 -5.09 -9.26
N ARG A 44 -3.20 -6.14 -9.10
CA ARG A 44 -3.72 -6.94 -10.21
C ARG A 44 -5.13 -6.49 -10.55
N GLU A 45 -5.28 -5.84 -11.69
CA GLU A 45 -6.58 -5.37 -12.18
C GLU A 45 -7.58 -6.50 -12.40
N GLU A 46 -7.11 -7.67 -12.81
CA GLU A 46 -7.94 -8.86 -13.07
C GLU A 46 -8.72 -9.29 -11.83
N ASP A 47 -8.12 -9.12 -10.63
CA ASP A 47 -8.78 -9.46 -9.37
C ASP A 47 -9.97 -8.52 -9.08
N ILE A 48 -9.98 -7.30 -9.65
CA ILE A 48 -11.06 -6.33 -9.52
C ILE A 48 -12.06 -6.50 -10.69
N LYS A 49 -11.56 -6.63 -11.91
CA LYS A 49 -12.38 -6.78 -13.13
C LYS A 49 -13.26 -8.02 -13.11
N GLY A 50 -12.84 -9.08 -12.44
CA GLY A 50 -13.62 -10.31 -12.30
C GLY A 50 -14.79 -10.26 -11.31
N LEU A 51 -14.94 -9.14 -10.56
CA LEU A 51 -15.96 -9.02 -9.51
C LEU A 51 -17.28 -8.47 -10.10
N GLY A 52 -18.40 -8.98 -9.58
CA GLY A 52 -19.75 -8.64 -10.03
C GLY A 52 -20.65 -8.13 -8.90
N PRO A 53 -21.97 -8.02 -9.16
CA PRO A 53 -22.95 -7.54 -8.18
C PRO A 53 -23.00 -8.34 -6.87
N SER A 54 -22.67 -9.63 -6.92
CA SER A 54 -22.61 -10.51 -5.74
C SER A 54 -21.40 -10.24 -4.84
N ASP A 55 -20.38 -9.52 -5.34
CA ASP A 55 -19.07 -9.39 -4.71
C ASP A 55 -18.78 -7.97 -4.21
N LEU A 56 -19.81 -7.18 -3.92
CA LEU A 56 -19.69 -5.75 -3.58
C LEU A 56 -18.69 -5.45 -2.47
N LYS A 57 -18.61 -6.29 -1.46
CA LYS A 57 -17.64 -6.12 -0.36
C LYS A 57 -16.20 -6.27 -0.85
N GLN A 58 -15.94 -7.25 -1.72
CA GLN A 58 -14.62 -7.47 -2.31
C GLN A 58 -14.29 -6.37 -3.30
N LEU A 59 -15.26 -5.96 -4.14
CA LEU A 59 -15.12 -4.84 -5.06
C LEU A 59 -14.73 -3.55 -4.33
N HIS A 60 -15.47 -3.18 -3.29
CA HIS A 60 -15.16 -1.98 -2.49
C HIS A 60 -13.75 -2.06 -1.89
N ARG A 61 -13.36 -3.24 -1.36
CA ARG A 61 -12.01 -3.45 -0.83
C ARG A 61 -10.94 -3.36 -1.92
N GLY A 62 -11.18 -3.97 -3.08
CA GLY A 62 -10.28 -3.92 -4.23
C GLY A 62 -10.07 -2.50 -4.74
N LEU A 63 -11.15 -1.75 -4.92
CA LEU A 63 -11.10 -0.35 -5.35
C LEU A 63 -10.36 0.54 -4.33
N GLY A 64 -10.64 0.38 -3.04
CA GLY A 64 -9.97 1.17 -2.00
C GLY A 64 -8.48 0.85 -1.83
N ALA A 65 -8.06 -0.36 -2.18
CA ALA A 65 -6.67 -0.82 -2.10
C ALA A 65 -5.95 -0.83 -3.46
N TYR A 66 -6.59 -0.42 -4.55
CA TYR A 66 -6.00 -0.44 -5.89
C TYR A 66 -4.66 0.28 -5.94
N LEU A 67 -3.72 -0.32 -6.67
CA LEU A 67 -2.42 0.26 -6.96
C LEU A 67 -2.11 0.08 -8.45
N SER A 68 -2.10 1.16 -9.21
CA SER A 68 -1.74 1.10 -10.61
C SER A 68 -0.26 0.77 -10.81
N THR A 69 0.09 0.21 -11.95
CA THR A 69 1.50 -0.05 -12.30
C THR A 69 2.34 1.22 -12.29
N LYS A 70 1.78 2.34 -12.76
CA LYS A 70 2.46 3.64 -12.77
C LYS A 70 2.81 4.09 -11.36
N ASP A 71 1.83 4.10 -10.47
CA ASP A 71 2.01 4.53 -9.08
C ASP A 71 2.91 3.55 -8.31
N GLN A 72 2.83 2.24 -8.60
CA GLN A 72 3.73 1.25 -8.03
C GLN A 72 5.20 1.51 -8.40
N ILE A 73 5.46 1.80 -9.68
CA ILE A 73 6.81 2.15 -10.16
C ILE A 73 7.29 3.41 -9.44
N GLN A 74 6.47 4.45 -9.38
CA GLN A 74 6.81 5.69 -8.69
C GLN A 74 7.15 5.43 -7.22
N LEU A 75 6.34 4.65 -6.50
CA LEU A 75 6.57 4.32 -5.09
C LEU A 75 7.94 3.64 -4.88
N VAL A 76 8.28 2.67 -5.73
CA VAL A 76 9.55 1.94 -5.63
C VAL A 76 10.73 2.85 -5.97
N VAL A 77 10.64 3.62 -7.06
CA VAL A 77 11.71 4.54 -7.47
C VAL A 77 11.96 5.59 -6.38
N LYS A 78 10.91 6.25 -5.88
CA LYS A 78 11.01 7.23 -4.80
C LYS A 78 11.60 6.62 -3.51
N SER A 79 11.24 5.37 -3.19
CA SER A 79 11.82 4.67 -2.04
C SER A 79 13.32 4.38 -2.18
N ILE A 80 13.83 4.24 -3.40
CA ILE A 80 15.25 3.96 -3.67
C ILE A 80 16.07 5.26 -3.76
N GLU A 81 15.49 6.30 -4.36
CA GLU A 81 16.21 7.54 -4.68
C GLU A 81 16.20 8.58 -3.57
N THR A 82 15.37 8.43 -2.54
CA THR A 82 15.33 9.36 -1.42
C THR A 82 16.61 9.24 -0.59
N GLU A 83 17.36 10.34 -0.47
CA GLU A 83 18.68 10.36 0.17
C GLU A 83 18.64 10.20 1.70
N ASP A 84 17.59 10.69 2.35
CA ASP A 84 17.42 10.60 3.81
C ASP A 84 15.99 10.24 4.17
N ILE A 85 15.83 9.09 4.79
CA ILE A 85 14.56 8.59 5.30
C ILE A 85 14.52 8.58 6.85
N SER A 86 15.40 9.32 7.49
CA SER A 86 15.43 9.38 8.96
C SER A 86 14.16 10.03 9.51
N ASN A 87 13.52 9.38 10.47
CA ASN A 87 12.40 9.95 11.20
C ASN A 87 12.89 10.97 12.25
N GLN A 88 11.96 11.61 12.99
CA GLN A 88 12.28 12.61 14.02
C GLN A 88 13.22 12.11 15.13
N TYR A 89 13.42 10.82 15.28
CA TYR A 89 14.35 10.19 16.23
C TYR A 89 15.67 9.78 15.57
N GLY A 90 15.88 10.13 14.29
CA GLY A 90 17.04 9.76 13.52
C GLY A 90 17.11 8.27 13.17
N VAL A 91 15.99 7.56 13.18
CA VAL A 91 15.91 6.13 12.79
C VAL A 91 15.42 6.04 11.35
N PRO A 92 16.21 5.47 10.41
CA PRO A 92 15.85 5.38 9.00
C PRO A 92 14.96 4.15 8.73
N PHE A 93 13.74 4.17 9.28
CA PHE A 93 12.76 3.11 9.14
C PHE A 93 11.37 3.66 8.86
N HIS A 94 10.75 3.17 7.79
CA HIS A 94 9.36 3.49 7.45
C HIS A 94 8.56 2.29 6.97
N ILE A 95 7.24 2.38 7.15
CA ILE A 95 6.25 1.48 6.56
C ILE A 95 5.32 2.34 5.73
N PHE A 96 5.24 2.07 4.42
CA PHE A 96 4.34 2.76 3.50
C PHE A 96 3.27 1.84 2.96
N TYR A 97 2.06 2.37 2.80
CA TYR A 97 1.02 1.70 2.05
C TYR A 97 1.16 2.03 0.56
N GLY A 98 1.33 0.99 -0.26
CA GLY A 98 1.37 1.10 -1.72
C GLY A 98 -0.04 0.97 -2.28
N ILE A 99 -0.70 2.10 -2.43
CA ILE A 99 -1.99 2.26 -3.11
C ILE A 99 -1.98 3.54 -3.94
N SER A 100 -2.81 3.58 -4.98
CA SER A 100 -3.07 4.80 -5.75
C SER A 100 -3.87 5.84 -4.94
N ASP A 101 -4.05 7.06 -5.45
CA ASP A 101 -4.82 8.11 -4.75
C ASP A 101 -6.34 7.87 -4.86
N ASN A 102 -6.77 6.66 -4.55
CA ASN A 102 -8.14 6.20 -4.71
C ASN A 102 -9.12 7.04 -3.90
N THR A 103 -10.23 7.45 -4.53
CA THR A 103 -11.31 8.20 -3.89
C THR A 103 -11.81 7.53 -2.61
N HIS A 104 -11.94 6.19 -2.61
CA HIS A 104 -12.45 5.42 -1.48
C HIS A 104 -11.37 4.64 -0.73
N ARG A 105 -10.13 5.14 -0.71
CA ARG A 105 -9.06 4.50 0.04
C ARG A 105 -9.36 4.49 1.54
N PHE A 106 -8.98 3.41 2.20
CA PHE A 106 -9.09 3.25 3.65
C PHE A 106 -7.72 3.21 4.34
N TRP A 107 -6.63 3.28 3.59
CA TRP A 107 -5.28 3.45 4.11
C TRP A 107 -4.76 4.85 3.81
N SER A 108 -4.02 5.41 4.75
CA SER A 108 -3.34 6.70 4.54
C SER A 108 -2.03 6.50 3.78
N ILE A 109 -1.80 7.35 2.79
CA ILE A 109 -0.52 7.47 2.06
C ILE A 109 0.28 8.69 2.51
N GLN A 110 -0.17 9.39 3.57
CA GLN A 110 0.44 10.65 3.98
C GLN A 110 1.90 10.47 4.38
N ASN A 111 2.22 9.39 5.11
CA ASN A 111 3.60 9.10 5.49
C ASN A 111 4.54 8.96 4.27
N ALA A 112 4.10 8.30 3.21
CA ALA A 112 4.89 8.20 1.98
C ALA A 112 4.99 9.54 1.24
N LYS A 113 3.90 10.35 1.22
CA LYS A 113 3.93 11.71 0.65
C LYS A 113 4.96 12.58 1.37
N ASP A 114 4.97 12.57 2.69
CA ASP A 114 5.81 13.45 3.49
C ASP A 114 7.29 13.02 3.52
N THR A 115 7.55 11.71 3.41
CA THR A 115 8.92 11.19 3.56
C THR A 115 9.65 11.02 2.24
N ILE A 116 8.98 10.52 1.21
CA ILE A 116 9.61 10.17 -0.08
C ILE A 116 8.98 10.91 -1.27
N ASP A 117 8.15 11.91 -1.02
CA ASP A 117 7.43 12.66 -2.06
C ASP A 117 6.63 11.75 -3.01
N TYR A 118 5.96 10.73 -2.45
CA TYR A 118 5.08 9.85 -3.22
C TYR A 118 3.80 10.58 -3.63
N THR A 119 3.61 10.79 -4.92
CA THR A 119 2.50 11.54 -5.49
C THR A 119 1.72 10.68 -6.50
N PRO A 120 0.98 9.65 -6.03
CA PRO A 120 0.20 8.81 -6.93
C PRO A 120 -0.86 9.64 -7.67
N GLU A 121 -1.11 9.28 -8.93
CA GLU A 121 -1.98 10.05 -9.81
C GLU A 121 -3.25 9.29 -10.22
N ASP A 122 -3.24 7.96 -10.10
CA ASP A 122 -4.36 7.13 -10.54
C ASP A 122 -5.42 6.96 -9.44
N ASP A 123 -6.68 6.84 -9.87
CA ASP A 123 -7.83 6.60 -9.01
C ASP A 123 -8.69 5.46 -9.56
N SER A 124 -8.91 4.45 -8.75
CA SER A 124 -9.75 3.30 -9.09
C SER A 124 -11.19 3.67 -9.48
N GLN A 125 -11.77 4.71 -8.87
CA GLN A 125 -13.11 5.20 -9.19
C GLN A 125 -13.21 5.68 -10.65
N VAL A 126 -12.13 6.28 -11.16
CA VAL A 126 -12.03 6.71 -12.55
C VAL A 126 -11.68 5.53 -13.45
N HIS A 127 -10.68 4.74 -13.06
CA HIS A 127 -10.17 3.64 -13.88
C HIS A 127 -11.22 2.54 -14.13
N PHE A 128 -12.04 2.21 -13.12
CA PHE A 128 -13.10 1.18 -13.22
C PHE A 128 -14.52 1.77 -13.36
N ALA A 129 -14.66 3.02 -13.80
CA ALA A 129 -15.95 3.72 -13.85
C ALA A 129 -17.05 2.97 -14.62
N SER A 130 -16.72 2.38 -15.77
CA SER A 130 -17.67 1.60 -16.58
C SER A 130 -18.18 0.38 -15.83
N GLN A 131 -17.27 -0.42 -15.27
CA GLN A 131 -17.63 -1.61 -14.48
C GLN A 131 -18.50 -1.26 -13.26
N ILE A 132 -18.13 -0.20 -12.54
CA ILE A 132 -18.92 0.28 -11.39
C ILE A 132 -20.34 0.67 -11.84
N SER A 133 -20.46 1.37 -12.96
CA SER A 133 -21.76 1.80 -13.50
C SER A 133 -22.63 0.61 -13.92
N GLU A 134 -22.06 -0.41 -14.56
CA GLU A 134 -22.76 -1.62 -14.96
C GLU A 134 -23.27 -2.42 -13.74
N ILE A 135 -22.43 -2.57 -12.71
CA ILE A 135 -22.81 -3.24 -11.46
C ILE A 135 -23.93 -2.48 -10.75
N LEU A 136 -23.85 -1.15 -10.67
CA LEU A 136 -24.88 -0.34 -10.03
C LEU A 136 -26.21 -0.36 -10.80
N ALA A 137 -26.17 -0.46 -12.13
CA ALA A 137 -27.39 -0.59 -12.95
C ALA A 137 -28.07 -1.95 -12.69
N SER A 138 -27.31 -3.06 -12.65
CA SER A 138 -27.86 -4.41 -12.42
C SER A 138 -28.53 -4.56 -11.05
N ILE A 139 -28.03 -3.89 -10.01
CA ILE A 139 -28.63 -3.94 -8.65
C ILE A 139 -29.95 -3.19 -8.57
N LYS A 140 -30.18 -2.18 -9.43
CA LYS A 140 -31.44 -1.43 -9.44
C LYS A 140 -32.60 -2.13 -10.14
N GLU A 141 -32.31 -3.17 -10.92
CA GLU A 141 -33.29 -3.96 -11.67
C GLU A 141 -33.83 -5.17 -10.87
N GLU A 142 -33.21 -5.52 -9.74
CA GLU A 142 -33.70 -6.50 -8.76
C GLU A 142 -34.57 -5.82 -7.68
#